data_e63d326bd47c60f9d13429bc59669dff
#
_entry.id   e63d326bd47c60f9d13429bc59669dff
#
_cell.length_a   1.000
_cell.length_b   1.000
_cell.length_c   1.000
_cell.angle_alpha   90.00
_cell.angle_beta   90.00
_cell.angle_gamma   90.00
#
_symmetry.space_group_name_H-M   'P 1'
#
loop_
_entity.id
_entity.type
_entity.pdbx_description
1 polymer ?
#
loop_
_entity_poly.entity_id
_entity_poly.type
_entity_poly.pdbx_seq_one_letter_code
_entity_poly.pdbx_strand_id
1 'polypeptide(L)'
;MRTAGILGGLAIIAAAGFGWYSMAMTPSSGSGEKAPVGVSLEESMKKEMAVETVNKENLRDMYLAGGCFWGLEEYFSRVDGVADVVSGYANGKTDKTDYEHIGQTDHAETVHIS
;
A
#
# COMPACT_ATOMS: atom_id res chain seq x y z
N MET A 1 -29.12 25.96 24.89
CA MET A 1 -28.76 24.55 24.76
C MET A 1 -28.28 24.28 23.33
N ARG A 2 -27.00 24.17 23.12
CA ARG A 2 -26.41 23.94 21.79
C ARG A 2 -25.71 22.57 21.82
N THR A 3 -26.22 21.64 21.07
CA THR A 3 -25.64 20.33 20.86
C THR A 3 -24.49 20.45 19.85
N ALA A 4 -23.29 20.24 20.32
CA ALA A 4 -22.11 20.15 19.45
C ALA A 4 -22.06 18.78 18.80
N GLY A 5 -22.25 18.73 17.48
CA GLY A 5 -22.00 17.54 16.67
C GLY A 5 -20.50 17.31 16.51
N ILE A 6 -20.04 16.14 16.93
CA ILE A 6 -18.67 15.69 16.69
C ILE A 6 -18.61 15.18 15.26
N LEU A 7 -18.11 16.00 14.35
CA LEU A 7 -17.68 15.56 13.02
C LEU A 7 -16.30 14.93 13.17
N GLY A 8 -16.25 13.61 13.03
CA GLY A 8 -15.00 12.88 12.92
C GLY A 8 -14.20 13.36 11.72
N GLY A 9 -13.16 14.13 12.00
CA GLY A 9 -12.23 14.59 10.97
C GLY A 9 -11.39 13.45 10.48
N LEU A 10 -11.58 13.08 9.22
CA LEU A 10 -10.63 12.27 8.47
C LEU A 10 -9.37 13.12 8.29
N ALA A 11 -8.32 12.82 9.02
CA ALA A 11 -7.05 13.50 8.85
C ALA A 11 -6.43 13.06 7.53
N ILE A 12 -6.67 13.85 6.48
CA ILE A 12 -5.90 13.73 5.23
C ILE A 12 -4.56 14.39 5.52
N ILE A 13 -3.53 13.58 5.70
CA ILE A 13 -2.17 14.10 5.79
C ILE A 13 -1.76 14.49 4.37
N ALA A 14 -1.97 15.75 4.03
CA ALA A 14 -1.40 16.36 2.86
C ALA A 14 0.09 16.64 3.15
N ALA A 15 0.96 15.68 2.86
CA ALA A 15 2.38 16.00 2.73
C ALA A 15 2.55 16.82 1.45
N ALA A 16 3.20 17.97 1.58
CA ALA A 16 3.36 18.94 0.51
C ALA A 16 3.91 18.30 -0.77
N GLY A 17 3.13 18.31 -1.83
CA GLY A 17 3.57 18.10 -3.20
C GLY A 17 3.43 16.68 -3.78
N PHE A 18 3.06 15.67 -3.03
CA PHE A 18 2.89 14.32 -3.55
C PHE A 18 1.52 13.77 -3.19
N GLY A 19 0.60 13.77 -4.15
CA GLY A 19 -0.65 13.05 -3.99
C GLY A 19 -0.40 11.54 -4.08
N TRP A 20 -0.56 10.83 -2.99
CA TRP A 20 -0.57 9.38 -2.97
C TRP A 20 -2.00 8.87 -3.09
N TYR A 21 -2.26 8.11 -4.12
CA TYR A 21 -3.53 7.40 -4.27
C TYR A 21 -3.30 5.91 -4.07
N SER A 22 -3.75 5.40 -2.95
CA SER A 22 -3.74 3.97 -2.67
C SER A 22 -4.97 3.32 -3.30
N MET A 23 -4.73 2.34 -4.14
CA MET A 23 -5.77 1.46 -4.65
C MET A 23 -6.02 0.36 -3.61
N ALA A 24 -6.96 0.61 -2.71
CA ALA A 24 -7.43 -0.45 -1.83
C ALA A 24 -8.19 -1.47 -2.68
N MET A 25 -7.61 -2.63 -2.93
CA MET A 25 -8.34 -3.77 -3.45
C MET A 25 -9.32 -4.25 -2.39
N THR A 26 -10.60 -4.03 -2.60
CA THR A 26 -11.63 -4.76 -1.86
C THR A 26 -11.52 -6.24 -2.25
N PRO A 27 -11.43 -7.18 -1.31
CA PRO A 27 -11.45 -8.58 -1.67
C PRO A 27 -12.80 -8.92 -2.28
N SER A 28 -12.82 -9.12 -3.60
CA SER A 28 -13.94 -9.73 -4.28
C SER A 28 -14.04 -11.18 -3.78
N SER A 29 -15.14 -11.53 -3.17
CA SER A 29 -15.48 -12.91 -2.83
C SER A 29 -15.76 -13.67 -4.12
N GLY A 30 -14.73 -14.11 -4.78
CA GLY A 30 -14.77 -14.98 -5.95
C GLY A 30 -14.26 -16.36 -5.58
N SER A 31 -15.15 -17.31 -5.64
CA SER A 31 -14.95 -18.73 -5.44
C SER A 31 -13.77 -19.28 -6.25
N GLY A 32 -12.83 -19.96 -5.56
CA GLY A 32 -12.07 -21.06 -6.10
C GLY A 32 -10.85 -20.70 -6.93
N GLU A 33 -9.87 -20.05 -6.33
CA GLU A 33 -8.52 -20.04 -6.88
C GLU A 33 -7.62 -20.88 -6.00
N LYS A 34 -6.98 -21.87 -6.61
CA LYS A 34 -5.98 -22.71 -5.95
C LYS A 34 -4.83 -21.82 -5.49
N ALA A 35 -4.57 -21.81 -4.21
CA ALA A 35 -3.37 -21.21 -3.64
C ALA A 35 -2.12 -21.69 -4.40
N PRO A 36 -1.16 -20.83 -4.70
CA PRO A 36 0.10 -21.25 -5.28
C PRO A 36 0.77 -22.25 -4.35
N VAL A 37 1.02 -23.42 -4.89
CA VAL A 37 1.71 -24.53 -4.22
C VAL A 37 3.12 -24.05 -3.89
N GLY A 38 3.45 -23.92 -2.60
CA GLY A 38 4.83 -23.80 -2.19
C GLY A 38 5.19 -22.91 -1.03
N VAL A 39 4.26 -22.14 -0.45
CA VAL A 39 4.57 -21.45 0.80
C VAL A 39 4.14 -22.33 1.96
N SER A 40 5.10 -22.84 2.73
CA SER A 40 4.77 -23.64 3.92
C SER A 40 4.06 -22.76 4.95
N LEU A 41 3.09 -23.33 5.66
CA LEU A 41 2.40 -22.66 6.76
C LEU A 41 3.39 -22.07 7.79
N GLU A 42 4.54 -22.70 7.94
CA GLU A 42 5.63 -22.25 8.82
C GLU A 42 6.25 -20.92 8.37
N GLU A 43 6.39 -20.72 7.06
CA GLU A 43 6.94 -19.48 6.51
C GLU A 43 5.97 -18.32 6.63
N SER A 44 4.68 -18.58 6.42
CA SER A 44 3.62 -17.60 6.65
C SER A 44 3.51 -17.21 8.13
N MET A 45 3.56 -18.18 9.04
CA MET A 45 3.54 -17.94 10.49
C MET A 45 4.81 -17.20 10.95
N LYS A 46 5.97 -17.51 10.38
CA LYS A 46 7.22 -16.82 10.69
C LYS A 46 7.20 -15.36 10.25
N LYS A 47 6.58 -15.08 9.10
CA LYS A 47 6.40 -13.72 8.60
C LYS A 47 5.45 -12.92 9.50
N GLU A 48 4.35 -13.51 9.93
CA GLU A 48 3.39 -12.89 10.84
C GLU A 48 4.01 -12.58 12.21
N MET A 49 4.80 -13.50 12.76
CA MET A 49 5.53 -13.29 14.02
C MET A 49 6.65 -12.23 13.88
N ALA A 50 7.31 -12.14 12.72
CA ALA A 50 8.34 -11.13 12.48
C ALA A 50 7.74 -9.72 12.37
N VAL A 51 6.55 -9.58 11.80
CA VAL A 51 5.83 -8.30 11.73
C VAL A 51 5.40 -7.80 13.12
N GLU A 52 5.06 -8.70 14.04
CA GLU A 52 4.65 -8.33 15.39
C GLU A 52 5.81 -7.75 16.24
N THR A 53 7.06 -8.06 15.87
CA THR A 53 8.25 -7.55 16.55
C THR A 53 8.80 -6.24 16.00
N VAL A 54 8.24 -5.75 14.88
CA VAL A 54 8.67 -4.48 14.29
C VAL A 54 8.18 -3.33 15.14
N ASN A 55 9.11 -2.59 15.74
CA ASN A 55 8.78 -1.38 16.49
C ASN A 55 8.36 -0.28 15.52
N LYS A 56 7.07 0.01 15.47
CA LYS A 56 6.47 1.00 14.56
C LYS A 56 7.07 2.42 14.71
N GLU A 57 7.67 2.73 15.84
CA GLU A 57 8.33 4.02 16.07
C GLU A 57 9.62 4.21 15.26
N ASN A 58 10.23 3.12 14.81
CA ASN A 58 11.47 3.12 14.05
C ASN A 58 11.29 2.88 12.55
N LEU A 59 10.06 2.75 12.07
CA LEU A 59 9.80 2.58 10.65
C LEU A 59 10.21 3.83 9.87
N ARG A 60 10.70 3.60 8.68
CA ARG A 60 11.05 4.62 7.69
C ARG A 60 10.23 4.38 6.45
N ASP A 61 9.68 5.43 5.91
CA ASP A 61 8.90 5.38 4.69
C ASP A 61 9.78 5.60 3.46
N MET A 62 9.61 4.77 2.44
CA MET A 62 10.24 4.91 1.15
C MET A 62 9.19 4.78 0.04
N TYR A 63 9.29 5.64 -0.96
CA TYR A 63 8.45 5.59 -2.16
C TYR A 63 9.32 5.26 -3.35
N LEU A 64 8.98 4.20 -4.08
CA LEU A 64 9.77 3.72 -5.21
C LEU A 64 8.89 3.51 -6.44
N ALA A 65 9.25 4.19 -7.54
CA ALA A 65 8.73 3.94 -8.88
C ALA A 65 9.80 3.20 -9.68
N GLY A 66 9.49 2.00 -10.14
CA GLY A 66 10.49 1.14 -10.79
C GLY A 66 9.90 0.19 -11.83
N GLY A 67 8.82 0.57 -12.48
CA GLY A 67 8.06 -0.24 -13.42
C GLY A 67 6.80 -0.80 -12.79
N CYS A 68 6.43 -2.03 -13.13
CA CYS A 68 5.19 -2.64 -12.63
C CYS A 68 5.18 -2.73 -11.10
N PHE A 69 4.27 -1.99 -10.47
CA PHE A 69 4.18 -1.91 -9.00
C PHE A 69 3.80 -3.26 -8.35
N TRP A 70 3.06 -4.15 -9.01
CA TRP A 70 2.76 -5.48 -8.47
C TRP A 70 4.02 -6.34 -8.31
N GLY A 71 4.95 -6.23 -9.26
CA GLY A 71 6.24 -6.92 -9.16
C GLY A 71 7.11 -6.36 -8.03
N LEU A 72 7.08 -5.04 -7.83
CA LEU A 72 7.79 -4.38 -6.74
C LEU A 72 7.17 -4.73 -5.39
N GLU A 73 5.86 -4.70 -5.27
CA GLU A 73 5.13 -5.07 -4.05
C GLU A 73 5.49 -6.50 -3.63
N GLU A 74 5.40 -7.44 -4.56
CA GLU A 74 5.75 -8.85 -4.30
C GLU A 74 7.23 -9.01 -3.92
N TYR A 75 8.13 -8.30 -4.58
CA TYR A 75 9.55 -8.36 -4.28
C TYR A 75 9.86 -7.82 -2.88
N PHE A 76 9.43 -6.58 -2.59
CA PHE A 76 9.73 -5.93 -1.32
C PHE A 76 9.01 -6.56 -0.13
N SER A 77 7.84 -7.15 -0.35
CA SER A 77 7.14 -7.89 0.70
C SER A 77 7.92 -9.09 1.27
N ARG A 78 8.96 -9.53 0.57
CA ARG A 78 9.85 -10.64 0.98
C ARG A 78 11.19 -10.18 1.53
N VAL A 79 11.45 -8.89 1.56
CA VAL A 79 12.70 -8.33 2.06
C VAL A 79 12.67 -8.26 3.58
N ASP A 80 13.69 -8.78 4.22
CA ASP A 80 13.82 -8.70 5.67
C ASP A 80 13.95 -7.23 6.11
N GLY A 81 13.17 -6.85 7.10
CA GLY A 81 13.12 -5.49 7.61
C GLY A 81 12.03 -4.62 6.99
N VAL A 82 11.33 -5.09 5.96
CA VAL A 82 10.15 -4.43 5.42
C VAL A 82 8.93 -4.86 6.23
N ALA A 83 8.21 -3.89 6.80
CA ALA A 83 7.01 -4.14 7.58
C ALA A 83 5.76 -4.20 6.70
N ASP A 84 5.67 -3.30 5.72
CA ASP A 84 4.53 -3.23 4.80
C ASP A 84 4.93 -2.67 3.44
N VAL A 85 4.20 -3.07 2.40
CA VAL A 85 4.34 -2.55 1.03
C VAL A 85 2.97 -2.34 0.43
N VAL A 86 2.73 -1.14 -0.06
CA VAL A 86 1.44 -0.75 -0.66
C VAL A 86 1.66 -0.19 -2.04
N SER A 87 1.00 -0.77 -3.04
CA SER A 87 0.97 -0.26 -4.40
C SER A 87 0.05 0.94 -4.55
N GLY A 88 0.45 1.92 -5.36
CA GLY A 88 -0.34 3.11 -5.62
C GLY A 88 0.23 3.94 -6.76
N TYR A 89 -0.26 5.15 -6.89
CA TYR A 89 0.14 6.10 -7.93
C TYR A 89 0.64 7.40 -7.35
N ALA A 90 1.70 7.94 -7.90
CA ALA A 90 2.29 9.20 -7.44
C ALA A 90 2.62 10.16 -8.60
N ASN A 91 2.79 11.43 -8.28
CA ASN A 91 3.29 12.47 -9.19
C ASN A 91 2.39 12.78 -10.40
N GLY A 92 1.11 12.62 -10.33
CA GLY A 92 0.21 12.94 -11.44
C GLY A 92 -0.20 14.41 -11.51
N LYS A 93 -0.93 14.73 -12.58
CA LYS A 93 -1.55 16.04 -12.82
C LYS A 93 -2.92 16.19 -12.15
N THR A 94 -3.48 15.10 -11.70
CA THR A 94 -4.80 15.02 -11.05
C THR A 94 -4.66 14.43 -9.66
N ASP A 95 -5.64 14.68 -8.79
CA ASP A 95 -5.65 14.13 -7.43
C ASP A 95 -5.87 12.63 -7.38
N LYS A 96 -6.44 12.06 -8.44
CA LYS A 96 -6.76 10.63 -8.54
C LYS A 96 -6.50 10.14 -9.94
N THR A 97 -6.17 8.84 -10.02
CA THR A 97 -6.06 8.10 -11.27
C THR A 97 -6.46 6.65 -11.05
N ASP A 98 -6.55 5.90 -12.12
CA ASP A 98 -6.66 4.45 -12.16
C ASP A 98 -5.66 3.88 -13.18
N TYR A 99 -5.58 2.56 -13.25
CA TYR A 99 -4.61 1.87 -14.09
C TYR A 99 -4.79 2.19 -15.59
N GLU A 100 -6.03 2.39 -16.05
CA GLU A 100 -6.32 2.65 -17.46
C GLU A 100 -5.98 4.09 -17.87
N HIS A 101 -6.00 5.02 -16.93
CA HIS A 101 -5.80 6.45 -17.17
C HIS A 101 -4.43 6.98 -16.73
N ILE A 102 -3.55 6.12 -16.21
CA ILE A 102 -2.25 6.51 -15.67
C ILE A 102 -1.42 7.34 -16.66
N GLY A 103 -1.43 6.99 -17.94
CA GLY A 103 -0.70 7.72 -18.99
C GLY A 103 -1.30 9.09 -19.30
N GLN A 104 -2.61 9.27 -19.11
CA GLN A 104 -3.30 10.54 -19.37
C GLN A 104 -3.13 11.50 -18.18
N THR A 105 -3.11 10.96 -16.98
CA THR A 105 -2.97 11.70 -15.73
C THR A 105 -1.53 11.91 -15.31
N ASP A 106 -0.59 11.31 -16.04
CA ASP A 106 0.86 11.48 -15.84
C ASP A 106 1.34 11.01 -14.45
N HIS A 107 0.64 10.01 -13.89
CA HIS A 107 1.06 9.36 -12.67
C HIS A 107 2.09 8.27 -12.93
N ALA A 108 2.92 7.97 -11.94
CA ALA A 108 3.81 6.82 -11.94
C ALA A 108 3.28 5.73 -11.02
N GLU A 109 3.34 4.48 -11.49
CA GLU A 109 3.16 3.32 -10.62
C GLU A 109 4.25 3.33 -9.55
N THR A 110 3.86 3.29 -8.30
CA THR A 110 4.78 3.50 -7.17
C THR A 110 4.39 2.57 -6.04
N VAL A 111 5.38 2.07 -5.30
CA VAL A 111 5.15 1.35 -4.04
C VAL A 111 5.60 2.22 -2.87
N HIS A 112 4.79 2.22 -1.81
CA HIS A 112 5.14 2.74 -0.50
C HIS A 112 5.63 1.58 0.35
N ILE A 113 6.80 1.69 0.91
CA ILE A 113 7.51 0.66 1.69
C ILE A 113 7.78 1.24 3.07
N SER A 114 7.42 0.52 4.10
CA SER A 114 7.70 0.88 5.49
C SER A 114 8.32 -0.25 6.31
#